data_aa71697211c9933976401c8d54ba3d38
#
_entry.id   aa71697211c9933976401c8d54ba3d38
#
_cell.length_a   1.000
_cell.length_b   1.000
_cell.length_c   1.000
_cell.angle_alpha   90.00
_cell.angle_beta   90.00
_cell.angle_gamma   90.00
#
_symmetry.space_group_name_H-M   'P 1'
#
loop_
_entity.id
_entity.type
_entity.pdbx_description
1 polymer ?
#
loop_
_entity_poly.entity_id
_entity_poly.type
_entity_poly.pdbx_seq_one_letter_code
_entity_poly.pdbx_strand_id
1 'polypeptide(L)'
;MGGFENALRALGERNYRIYTIGNAISLIGTWLQRIAVGWLAWQLAHSTTWLGVVALATTAPGFFLSPLAGSLADRIDRVRTIWWSQIIAMAIAAALAAMTYTGAIDIISLFLLSLGLGAANAFNQPARLALVSNLVPPPLLGSAVALNSLVFNTARFIGPAIAGVTIANGSVALAFLMNALSYVAFVLALMGLRNIPPLPPSPPQRILGYTIDGYAYAIRHPGIGQIMLLFTLTALSVRGFVDLFPGFADAVFQRGPQGLAWLTATTGIGAMVGGMWMVRRDGIRGLTNLIVTHTLVVGLSILVFAASRNYWIGLVALFFAGFGMITTGIAAQTLVQTVVDPDRRGRVMGLY
;
A
#
# COMPACT_ATOMS: atom_id res chain seq x y z
N MET A 1 27.47 3.85 7.65
CA MET A 1 27.08 5.12 8.34
C MET A 1 26.44 6.16 7.41
N GLY A 2 26.75 6.20 6.11
CA GLY A 2 26.22 7.25 5.20
C GLY A 2 24.70 7.25 4.92
N GLY A 3 23.99 6.13 5.06
CA GLY A 3 22.57 6.08 4.69
C GLY A 3 21.65 6.84 5.64
N PHE A 4 21.87 6.73 6.94
CA PHE A 4 21.09 7.44 7.96
C PHE A 4 21.33 8.95 7.94
N GLU A 5 22.60 9.34 7.77
CA GLU A 5 22.99 10.75 7.65
C GLU A 5 22.36 11.41 6.40
N ASN A 6 22.36 10.71 5.26
CA ASN A 6 21.70 11.20 4.05
C ASN A 6 20.17 11.26 4.17
N ALA A 7 19.54 10.37 4.94
CA ALA A 7 18.11 10.44 5.26
C ALA A 7 17.79 11.68 6.11
N LEU A 8 18.64 12.01 7.10
CA LEU A 8 18.50 13.24 7.88
C LEU A 8 18.71 14.48 7.03
N ARG A 9 19.70 14.47 6.11
CA ARG A 9 19.91 15.55 5.14
C ARG A 9 18.71 15.74 4.22
N ALA A 10 18.09 14.66 3.74
CA ALA A 10 16.86 14.74 2.95
C ALA A 10 15.72 15.41 3.74
N LEU A 11 15.56 15.10 5.03
CA LEU A 11 14.60 15.78 5.92
C LEU A 11 15.00 17.23 6.24
N GLY A 12 16.25 17.61 6.02
CA GLY A 12 16.72 19.00 6.07
C GLY A 12 16.08 19.86 4.98
N GLU A 13 15.78 19.28 3.80
CA GLU A 13 15.07 19.95 2.72
C GLU A 13 13.63 20.30 3.15
N ARG A 14 13.33 21.62 3.21
CA ARG A 14 12.05 22.12 3.72
C ARG A 14 10.86 21.50 3.04
N ASN A 15 10.84 21.48 1.70
CA ASN A 15 9.71 20.93 0.92
C ASN A 15 9.55 19.43 1.16
N TYR A 16 10.63 18.67 1.17
CA TYR A 16 10.59 17.24 1.41
C TYR A 16 10.11 16.91 2.82
N ARG A 17 10.55 17.64 3.84
CA ARG A 17 10.09 17.48 5.23
C ARG A 17 8.59 17.72 5.36
N ILE A 18 8.07 18.84 4.81
CA ILE A 18 6.64 19.17 4.86
C ILE A 18 5.83 18.09 4.16
N TYR A 19 6.26 17.69 2.95
CA TYR A 19 5.63 16.59 2.21
C TYR A 19 5.62 15.30 3.00
N THR A 20 6.76 14.88 3.56
CA THR A 20 6.90 13.59 4.26
C THR A 20 6.01 13.51 5.49
N ILE A 21 5.90 14.59 6.27
CA ILE A 21 5.02 14.63 7.46
C ILE A 21 3.55 14.54 7.04
N GLY A 22 3.10 15.35 6.09
CA GLY A 22 1.72 15.31 5.60
C GLY A 22 1.38 13.96 4.96
N ASN A 23 2.31 13.43 4.15
CA ASN A 23 2.18 12.11 3.52
C ASN A 23 2.08 10.98 4.55
N ALA A 24 2.88 11.01 5.63
CA ALA A 24 2.83 10.01 6.69
C ALA A 24 1.47 9.98 7.38
N ILE A 25 0.93 11.15 7.75
CA ILE A 25 -0.38 11.28 8.37
C ILE A 25 -1.48 10.74 7.44
N SER A 26 -1.46 11.14 6.17
CA SER A 26 -2.42 10.68 5.16
C SER A 26 -2.33 9.18 4.88
N LEU A 27 -1.14 8.59 4.86
CA LEU A 27 -0.95 7.15 4.68
C LEU A 27 -1.49 6.36 5.87
N ILE A 28 -1.25 6.80 7.10
CA ILE A 28 -1.81 6.16 8.31
C ILE A 28 -3.33 6.17 8.22
N GLY A 29 -3.96 7.31 7.90
CA GLY A 29 -5.40 7.41 7.70
C GLY A 29 -5.93 6.51 6.58
N THR A 30 -5.22 6.41 5.47
CA THR A 30 -5.58 5.54 4.34
C THR A 30 -5.61 4.06 4.74
N TRP A 31 -4.60 3.59 5.47
CA TRP A 31 -4.54 2.22 5.97
C TRP A 31 -5.58 1.93 7.05
N LEU A 32 -5.85 2.92 7.91
CA LEU A 32 -6.92 2.88 8.90
C LEU A 32 -8.28 2.71 8.21
N GLN A 33 -8.57 3.55 7.21
CA GLN A 33 -9.83 3.47 6.45
C GLN A 33 -10.00 2.14 5.72
N ARG A 34 -8.92 1.55 5.19
CA ARG A 34 -9.00 0.25 4.52
C ARG A 34 -9.58 -0.84 5.44
N ILE A 35 -9.15 -0.88 6.69
CA ILE A 35 -9.68 -1.83 7.69
C ILE A 35 -11.14 -1.49 8.03
N ALA A 36 -11.44 -0.19 8.20
CA ALA A 36 -12.81 0.25 8.50
C ALA A 36 -13.80 -0.09 7.38
N VAL A 37 -13.40 0.06 6.09
CA VAL A 37 -14.20 -0.34 4.93
C VAL A 37 -14.47 -1.85 4.94
N GLY A 38 -13.44 -2.67 5.16
CA GLY A 38 -13.61 -4.12 5.24
C GLY A 38 -14.52 -4.55 6.39
N TRP A 39 -14.35 -3.93 7.57
CA TRP A 39 -15.23 -4.21 8.72
C TRP A 39 -16.67 -3.79 8.46
N LEU A 40 -16.91 -2.61 7.90
CA LEU A 40 -18.25 -2.13 7.56
C LEU A 40 -18.92 -3.00 6.50
N ALA A 41 -18.17 -3.43 5.48
CA ALA A 41 -18.68 -4.36 4.46
C ALA A 41 -19.15 -5.68 5.08
N TRP A 42 -18.40 -6.18 6.07
CA TRP A 42 -18.80 -7.36 6.84
C TRP A 42 -20.07 -7.11 7.66
N GLN A 43 -20.12 -6.01 8.41
CA GLN A 43 -21.30 -5.66 9.22
C GLN A 43 -22.60 -5.50 8.40
N LEU A 44 -22.49 -4.93 7.19
CA LEU A 44 -23.64 -4.67 6.32
C LEU A 44 -24.15 -5.92 5.60
N ALA A 45 -23.27 -6.85 5.23
CA ALA A 45 -23.63 -7.95 4.35
C ALA A 45 -23.43 -9.35 4.95
N HIS A 46 -22.62 -9.51 6.00
CA HIS A 46 -22.18 -10.80 6.56
C HIS A 46 -21.77 -11.81 5.48
N SER A 47 -21.11 -11.33 4.41
CA SER A 47 -20.78 -12.09 3.21
C SER A 47 -19.32 -11.91 2.82
N THR A 48 -18.60 -13.01 2.66
CA THR A 48 -17.22 -13.03 2.14
C THR A 48 -17.16 -12.56 0.69
N THR A 49 -18.22 -12.80 -0.09
CA THR A 49 -18.34 -12.30 -1.47
C THR A 49 -18.32 -10.77 -1.48
N TRP A 50 -19.11 -10.13 -0.62
CA TRP A 50 -19.13 -8.67 -0.54
C TRP A 50 -17.81 -8.09 0.00
N LEU A 51 -17.10 -8.76 0.89
CA LEU A 51 -15.75 -8.38 1.27
C LEU A 51 -14.82 -8.33 0.05
N GLY A 52 -14.86 -9.37 -0.79
CA GLY A 52 -14.08 -9.44 -2.03
C GLY A 52 -14.49 -8.38 -3.05
N VAL A 53 -15.79 -8.14 -3.25
CA VAL A 53 -16.32 -7.14 -4.19
C VAL A 53 -15.91 -5.72 -3.77
N VAL A 54 -16.03 -5.36 -2.50
CA VAL A 54 -15.61 -4.04 -1.99
C VAL A 54 -14.10 -3.87 -2.04
N ALA A 55 -13.32 -4.92 -1.72
CA ALA A 55 -11.87 -4.90 -1.87
C ALA A 55 -11.45 -4.71 -3.34
N LEU A 56 -12.14 -5.38 -4.26
CA LEU A 56 -11.93 -5.21 -5.70
C LEU A 56 -12.29 -3.79 -6.15
N ALA A 57 -13.38 -3.21 -5.66
CA ALA A 57 -13.77 -1.83 -5.96
C ALA A 57 -12.68 -0.81 -5.61
N THR A 58 -11.94 -1.01 -4.52
CA THR A 58 -10.84 -0.12 -4.14
C THR A 58 -9.57 -0.30 -4.98
N THR A 59 -9.38 -1.46 -5.63
CA THR A 59 -8.14 -1.81 -6.33
C THR A 59 -8.28 -1.84 -7.85
N ALA A 60 -9.42 -2.28 -8.39
CA ALA A 60 -9.65 -2.42 -9.82
C ALA A 60 -9.49 -1.11 -10.61
N PRO A 61 -9.96 0.07 -10.13
CA PRO A 61 -9.71 1.32 -10.85
C PRO A 61 -8.22 1.60 -11.03
N GLY A 62 -7.39 1.28 -10.03
CA GLY A 62 -5.93 1.39 -10.13
C GLY A 62 -5.39 0.59 -11.31
N PHE A 63 -5.83 -0.63 -11.49
CA PHE A 63 -5.38 -1.49 -12.58
C PHE A 63 -5.75 -0.93 -13.97
N PHE A 64 -7.01 -0.49 -14.15
CA PHE A 64 -7.49 0.01 -15.44
C PHE A 64 -7.04 1.44 -15.74
N LEU A 65 -6.94 2.31 -14.74
CA LEU A 65 -6.61 3.71 -14.90
C LEU A 65 -5.10 4.02 -14.82
N SER A 66 -4.28 3.09 -14.30
CA SER A 66 -2.82 3.32 -14.15
C SER A 66 -2.11 3.72 -15.44
N PRO A 67 -2.38 3.13 -16.63
CA PRO A 67 -1.73 3.56 -17.87
C PRO A 67 -2.08 5.00 -18.23
N LEU A 68 -3.34 5.41 -18.01
CA LEU A 68 -3.81 6.78 -18.22
C LEU A 68 -3.21 7.73 -17.18
N ALA A 69 -3.23 7.32 -15.91
CA ALA A 69 -2.70 8.11 -14.81
C ALA A 69 -1.18 8.35 -14.93
N GLY A 70 -0.42 7.33 -15.36
CA GLY A 70 1.01 7.45 -15.63
C GLY A 70 1.29 8.45 -16.75
N SER A 71 0.56 8.35 -17.88
CA SER A 71 0.71 9.29 -19.01
C SER A 71 0.34 10.73 -18.66
N LEU A 72 -0.62 10.88 -17.76
CA LEU A 72 -1.10 12.18 -17.32
C LEU A 72 -0.14 12.80 -16.29
N ALA A 73 0.44 11.99 -15.40
CA ALA A 73 1.42 12.43 -14.40
C ALA A 73 2.70 13.03 -15.02
N ASP A 74 3.03 12.66 -16.27
CA ASP A 74 4.14 13.23 -17.01
C ASP A 74 3.80 14.57 -17.70
N ARG A 75 2.53 14.93 -17.78
CA ARG A 75 2.03 16.11 -18.53
C ARG A 75 1.33 17.15 -17.65
N ILE A 76 0.84 16.77 -16.50
CA ILE A 76 0.10 17.65 -15.58
C ILE A 76 0.97 17.92 -14.35
N ASP A 77 0.76 19.06 -13.73
CA ASP A 77 1.39 19.42 -12.46
C ASP A 77 1.11 18.34 -11.39
N ARG A 78 2.20 17.72 -10.92
CA ARG A 78 2.16 16.61 -9.96
C ARG A 78 1.50 17.03 -8.65
N VAL A 79 1.81 18.22 -8.14
CA VAL A 79 1.24 18.76 -6.89
C VAL A 79 -0.28 18.95 -7.06
N ARG A 80 -0.69 19.51 -8.18
CA ARG A 80 -2.12 19.74 -8.49
C ARG A 80 -2.88 18.43 -8.64
N THR A 81 -2.28 17.41 -9.27
CA THR A 81 -2.88 16.07 -9.40
C THR A 81 -3.06 15.42 -8.04
N ILE A 82 -2.03 15.46 -7.17
CA ILE A 82 -2.12 14.93 -5.81
C ILE A 82 -3.18 15.71 -5.02
N TRP A 83 -3.18 17.02 -5.12
CA TRP A 83 -4.11 17.90 -4.39
C TRP A 83 -5.58 17.55 -4.71
N TRP A 84 -5.95 17.49 -6.00
CA TRP A 84 -7.30 17.11 -6.40
C TRP A 84 -7.66 15.68 -5.97
N SER A 85 -6.75 14.73 -6.13
CA SER A 85 -6.97 13.36 -5.67
C SER A 85 -7.22 13.29 -4.16
N GLN A 86 -6.51 14.12 -3.37
CA GLN A 86 -6.71 14.19 -1.92
C GLN A 86 -8.06 14.84 -1.55
N ILE A 87 -8.48 15.89 -2.25
CA ILE A 87 -9.80 16.52 -2.03
C ILE A 87 -10.93 15.54 -2.33
N ILE A 88 -10.83 14.80 -3.43
CA ILE A 88 -11.84 13.78 -3.78
C ILE A 88 -11.85 12.67 -2.72
N ALA A 89 -10.67 12.16 -2.32
CA ALA A 89 -10.57 11.13 -1.29
C ALA A 89 -11.09 11.62 0.08
N MET A 90 -10.83 12.87 0.43
CA MET A 90 -11.35 13.53 1.64
C MET A 90 -12.88 13.61 1.62
N ALA A 91 -13.47 14.06 0.50
CA ALA A 91 -14.92 14.14 0.35
C ALA A 91 -15.58 12.75 0.47
N ILE A 92 -14.98 11.72 -0.13
CA ILE A 92 -15.44 10.34 -0.01
C ILE A 92 -15.34 9.84 1.44
N ALA A 93 -14.22 10.11 2.12
CA ALA A 93 -14.04 9.70 3.51
C ALA A 93 -15.04 10.42 4.45
N ALA A 94 -15.30 11.71 4.21
CA ALA A 94 -16.31 12.48 4.93
C ALA A 94 -17.73 11.96 4.67
N ALA A 95 -18.05 11.59 3.42
CA ALA A 95 -19.32 10.97 3.07
C ALA A 95 -19.50 9.61 3.78
N LEU A 96 -18.45 8.76 3.76
CA LEU A 96 -18.45 7.49 4.50
C LEU A 96 -18.68 7.72 6.00
N ALA A 97 -18.00 8.70 6.61
CA ALA A 97 -18.17 9.06 8.02
C ALA A 97 -19.62 9.49 8.32
N ALA A 98 -20.16 10.42 7.54
CA ALA A 98 -21.49 10.97 7.73
C ALA A 98 -22.58 9.89 7.52
N MET A 99 -22.52 9.13 6.43
CA MET A 99 -23.49 8.07 6.13
C MET A 99 -23.43 6.94 7.16
N THR A 100 -22.23 6.57 7.64
CA THR A 100 -22.09 5.56 8.70
C THR A 100 -22.63 6.07 10.02
N TYR A 101 -22.36 7.34 10.37
CA TYR A 101 -22.85 7.95 11.60
C TYR A 101 -24.38 8.07 11.63
N THR A 102 -24.99 8.44 10.51
CA THR A 102 -26.48 8.58 10.39
C THR A 102 -27.19 7.25 10.16
N GLY A 103 -26.47 6.14 9.95
CA GLY A 103 -27.07 4.85 9.60
C GLY A 103 -27.60 4.77 8.17
N ALA A 104 -27.31 5.77 7.32
CA ALA A 104 -27.78 5.81 5.92
C ALA A 104 -26.89 5.00 4.96
N ILE A 105 -25.79 4.41 5.46
CA ILE A 105 -24.85 3.63 4.62
C ILE A 105 -25.45 2.24 4.34
N ASP A 106 -25.41 1.84 3.07
CA ASP A 106 -25.69 0.48 2.63
C ASP A 106 -24.52 -0.11 1.85
N ILE A 107 -24.60 -1.39 1.51
CA ILE A 107 -23.49 -2.09 0.86
C ILE A 107 -23.19 -1.54 -0.54
N ILE A 108 -24.22 -1.06 -1.26
CA ILE A 108 -24.08 -0.48 -2.61
C ILE A 108 -23.41 0.89 -2.53
N SER A 109 -23.83 1.75 -1.60
CA SER A 109 -23.19 3.05 -1.35
C SER A 109 -21.72 2.87 -0.94
N LEU A 110 -21.43 1.89 -0.07
CA LEU A 110 -20.07 1.54 0.32
C LEU A 110 -19.23 1.09 -0.88
N PHE A 111 -19.79 0.25 -1.77
CA PHE A 111 -19.15 -0.19 -3.00
C PHE A 111 -18.84 0.99 -3.92
N LEU A 112 -19.79 1.87 -4.19
CA LEU A 112 -19.62 3.02 -5.09
C LEU A 112 -18.61 4.03 -4.55
N LEU A 113 -18.64 4.32 -3.25
CA LEU A 113 -17.66 5.21 -2.61
C LEU A 113 -16.25 4.58 -2.61
N SER A 114 -16.16 3.26 -2.42
CA SER A 114 -14.89 2.53 -2.52
C SER A 114 -14.32 2.53 -3.94
N LEU A 115 -15.18 2.43 -4.96
CA LEU A 115 -14.80 2.53 -6.37
C LEU A 115 -14.26 3.94 -6.69
N GLY A 116 -14.94 4.99 -6.23
CA GLY A 116 -14.49 6.37 -6.36
C GLY A 116 -13.14 6.61 -5.68
N LEU A 117 -12.94 6.05 -4.48
CA LEU A 117 -11.67 6.13 -3.77
C LEU A 117 -10.54 5.41 -4.53
N GLY A 118 -10.82 4.23 -5.10
CA GLY A 118 -9.90 3.51 -5.97
C GLY A 118 -9.48 4.32 -7.19
N ALA A 119 -10.44 5.01 -7.83
CA ALA A 119 -10.18 5.89 -8.97
C ALA A 119 -9.30 7.09 -8.58
N ALA A 120 -9.59 7.76 -7.46
CA ALA A 120 -8.77 8.86 -6.96
C ALA A 120 -7.34 8.40 -6.66
N ASN A 121 -7.16 7.23 -6.06
CA ASN A 121 -5.85 6.66 -5.76
C ASN A 121 -5.06 6.26 -7.00
N ALA A 122 -5.71 5.86 -8.09
CA ALA A 122 -5.05 5.52 -9.35
C ALA A 122 -4.22 6.68 -9.92
N PHE A 123 -4.71 7.92 -9.78
CA PHE A 123 -3.98 9.13 -10.19
C PHE A 123 -2.99 9.62 -9.14
N ASN A 124 -3.29 9.39 -7.87
CA ASN A 124 -2.48 9.86 -6.75
C ASN A 124 -1.10 9.17 -6.69
N GLN A 125 -1.07 7.85 -6.81
CA GLN A 125 0.13 7.04 -6.60
C GLN A 125 1.28 7.40 -7.55
N PRO A 126 1.13 7.42 -8.89
CA PRO A 126 2.23 7.78 -9.78
C PRO A 126 2.70 9.22 -9.58
N ALA A 127 1.77 10.16 -9.31
CA ALA A 127 2.12 11.55 -9.05
C ALA A 127 2.94 11.71 -7.76
N ARG A 128 2.61 10.98 -6.68
CA ARG A 128 3.40 10.97 -5.43
C ARG A 128 4.83 10.45 -5.65
N LEU A 129 4.97 9.33 -6.34
CA LEU A 129 6.29 8.75 -6.61
C LEU A 129 7.15 9.70 -7.43
N ALA A 130 6.55 10.33 -8.45
CA ALA A 130 7.23 11.29 -9.29
C ALA A 130 7.57 12.61 -8.57
N LEU A 131 6.74 13.05 -7.61
CA LEU A 131 6.99 14.29 -6.88
C LEU A 131 8.24 14.23 -5.99
N VAL A 132 8.54 13.08 -5.38
CA VAL A 132 9.69 12.92 -4.49
C VAL A 132 10.99 13.37 -5.14
N SER A 133 11.19 13.08 -6.43
CA SER A 133 12.40 13.48 -7.17
C SER A 133 12.53 15.01 -7.37
N ASN A 134 11.44 15.76 -7.24
CA ASN A 134 11.43 17.22 -7.35
C ASN A 134 11.63 17.92 -5.99
N LEU A 135 11.59 17.19 -4.89
CA LEU A 135 11.65 17.75 -3.54
C LEU A 135 13.02 17.68 -2.90
N VAL A 136 13.95 16.94 -3.49
CA VAL A 136 15.33 16.77 -2.98
C VAL A 136 16.35 16.90 -4.11
N PRO A 137 17.59 17.35 -3.81
CA PRO A 137 18.70 17.32 -4.76
C PRO A 137 19.02 15.87 -5.20
N PRO A 138 19.53 15.66 -6.44
CA PRO A 138 19.84 14.34 -6.98
C PRO A 138 20.67 13.41 -6.08
N PRO A 139 21.70 13.88 -5.35
CA PRO A 139 22.48 13.03 -4.45
C PRO A 139 21.68 12.45 -3.28
N LEU A 140 20.58 13.09 -2.87
CA LEU A 140 19.73 12.67 -1.75
C LEU A 140 18.52 11.83 -2.19
N LEU A 141 18.29 11.68 -3.51
CA LEU A 141 17.11 11.00 -4.04
C LEU A 141 16.99 9.55 -3.53
N GLY A 142 18.09 8.80 -3.51
CA GLY A 142 18.06 7.42 -3.01
C GLY A 142 17.60 7.33 -1.55
N SER A 143 18.08 8.24 -0.71
CA SER A 143 17.70 8.31 0.71
C SER A 143 16.26 8.77 0.90
N ALA A 144 15.78 9.72 0.08
CA ALA A 144 14.39 10.17 0.09
C ALA A 144 13.42 9.04 -0.31
N VAL A 145 13.75 8.28 -1.35
CA VAL A 145 12.94 7.11 -1.76
C VAL A 145 12.91 6.04 -0.66
N ALA A 146 14.06 5.75 -0.03
CA ALA A 146 14.13 4.81 1.09
C ALA A 146 13.28 5.26 2.28
N LEU A 147 13.34 6.55 2.64
CA LEU A 147 12.52 7.12 3.72
C LEU A 147 11.04 7.11 3.38
N ASN A 148 10.66 7.43 2.15
CA ASN A 148 9.27 7.33 1.70
C ASN A 148 8.74 5.88 1.78
N SER A 149 9.57 4.90 1.44
CA SER A 149 9.23 3.48 1.60
C SER A 149 9.08 3.08 3.07
N LEU A 150 9.94 3.61 3.95
CA LEU A 150 9.83 3.40 5.39
C LEU A 150 8.52 3.96 5.93
N VAL A 151 8.18 5.21 5.57
CA VAL A 151 6.91 5.86 5.95
C VAL A 151 5.71 5.05 5.49
N PHE A 152 5.72 4.59 4.23
CA PHE A 152 4.65 3.76 3.67
C PHE A 152 4.47 2.45 4.45
N ASN A 153 5.56 1.73 4.73
CA ASN A 153 5.50 0.48 5.48
C ASN A 153 5.08 0.71 6.94
N THR A 154 5.59 1.75 7.59
CA THR A 154 5.19 2.11 8.96
C THR A 154 3.69 2.43 9.04
N ALA A 155 3.16 3.22 8.10
CA ALA A 155 1.74 3.53 8.02
C ALA A 155 0.87 2.28 7.83
N ARG A 156 1.36 1.31 7.05
CA ARG A 156 0.68 0.02 6.83
C ARG A 156 0.48 -0.80 8.11
N PHE A 157 1.25 -0.56 9.16
CA PHE A 157 1.09 -1.23 10.46
C PHE A 157 0.36 -0.37 11.47
N ILE A 158 0.71 0.91 11.56
CA ILE A 158 0.10 1.85 12.51
C ILE A 158 -1.38 2.08 12.17
N GLY A 159 -1.72 2.23 10.88
CA GLY A 159 -3.09 2.47 10.43
C GLY A 159 -4.07 1.38 10.91
N PRO A 160 -3.83 0.09 10.58
CA PRO A 160 -4.66 -1.00 11.06
C PRO A 160 -4.74 -1.13 12.57
N ALA A 161 -3.66 -0.86 13.31
CA ALA A 161 -3.67 -0.88 14.77
C ALA A 161 -4.61 0.19 15.34
N ILE A 162 -4.53 1.42 14.83
CA ILE A 162 -5.44 2.50 15.20
C ILE A 162 -6.89 2.15 14.82
N ALA A 163 -7.10 1.59 13.60
CA ALA A 163 -8.43 1.15 13.16
C ALA A 163 -9.04 0.15 14.13
N GLY A 164 -8.27 -0.86 14.52
CA GLY A 164 -8.73 -1.88 15.45
C GLY A 164 -9.18 -1.30 16.80
N VAL A 165 -8.40 -0.40 17.39
CA VAL A 165 -8.76 0.29 18.64
C VAL A 165 -10.00 1.15 18.44
N THR A 166 -10.08 1.92 17.34
CA THR A 166 -11.18 2.83 17.08
C THR A 166 -12.50 2.06 16.86
N ILE A 167 -12.46 0.98 16.09
CA ILE A 167 -13.63 0.14 15.79
C ILE A 167 -14.06 -0.65 17.03
N ALA A 168 -13.11 -1.16 17.82
CA ALA A 168 -13.39 -1.89 19.05
C ALA A 168 -14.09 -1.01 20.11
N ASN A 169 -13.83 0.30 20.12
CA ASN A 169 -14.54 1.27 20.95
C ASN A 169 -15.89 1.73 20.33
N GLY A 170 -16.38 1.05 19.31
CA GLY A 170 -17.74 1.19 18.80
C GLY A 170 -17.95 2.19 17.67
N SER A 171 -16.89 2.76 17.06
CA SER A 171 -17.09 3.80 16.06
C SER A 171 -16.30 3.60 14.75
N VAL A 172 -16.97 2.94 13.79
CA VAL A 172 -16.49 2.87 12.41
C VAL A 172 -16.52 4.25 11.73
N ALA A 173 -17.55 5.05 12.03
CA ALA A 173 -17.68 6.41 11.51
C ALA A 173 -16.52 7.30 11.96
N LEU A 174 -16.03 7.15 13.20
CA LEU A 174 -14.85 7.87 13.69
C LEU A 174 -13.60 7.51 12.90
N ALA A 175 -13.42 6.25 12.52
CA ALA A 175 -12.30 5.82 11.69
C ALA A 175 -12.29 6.55 10.33
N PHE A 176 -13.44 6.69 9.69
CA PHE A 176 -13.57 7.45 8.43
C PHE A 176 -13.32 8.96 8.64
N LEU A 177 -13.83 9.53 9.74
CA LEU A 177 -13.59 10.94 10.07
C LEU A 177 -12.10 11.23 10.32
N MET A 178 -11.41 10.36 11.06
CA MET A 178 -9.98 10.47 11.29
C MET A 178 -9.19 10.47 9.96
N ASN A 179 -9.59 9.62 9.01
CA ASN A 179 -8.96 9.63 7.69
C ASN A 179 -9.30 10.89 6.89
N ALA A 180 -10.55 11.37 6.91
CA ALA A 180 -10.90 12.65 6.28
C ALA A 180 -10.02 13.79 6.81
N LEU A 181 -9.81 13.86 8.12
CA LEU A 181 -8.91 14.84 8.74
C LEU A 181 -7.44 14.63 8.36
N SER A 182 -7.00 13.39 8.18
CA SER A 182 -5.64 13.08 7.71
C SER A 182 -5.38 13.61 6.29
N TYR A 183 -6.39 13.58 5.42
CA TYR A 183 -6.32 14.19 4.10
C TYR A 183 -6.22 15.71 4.17
N VAL A 184 -6.94 16.37 5.10
CA VAL A 184 -6.78 17.82 5.35
C VAL A 184 -5.33 18.15 5.68
N ALA A 185 -4.71 17.40 6.60
CA ALA A 185 -3.32 17.62 6.96
C ALA A 185 -2.36 17.53 5.76
N PHE A 186 -2.59 16.58 4.85
CA PHE A 186 -1.75 16.44 3.66
C PHE A 186 -2.03 17.54 2.61
N VAL A 187 -3.28 17.92 2.42
CA VAL A 187 -3.66 19.07 1.54
C VAL A 187 -2.97 20.34 2.01
N LEU A 188 -2.99 20.63 3.32
CA LEU A 188 -2.29 21.77 3.90
C LEU A 188 -0.76 21.67 3.71
N ALA A 189 -0.19 20.46 3.86
CA ALA A 189 1.22 20.24 3.58
C ALA A 189 1.58 20.54 2.11
N LEU A 190 0.75 20.10 1.16
CA LEU A 190 0.95 20.39 -0.27
C LEU A 190 0.88 21.90 -0.57
N MET A 191 -0.03 22.64 0.07
CA MET A 191 -0.12 24.10 -0.05
C MET A 191 1.12 24.81 0.55
N GLY A 192 1.80 24.18 1.50
CA GLY A 192 3.04 24.68 2.10
C GLY A 192 4.30 24.52 1.23
N LEU A 193 4.22 23.76 0.14
CA LEU A 193 5.34 23.56 -0.79
C LEU A 193 5.61 24.85 -1.60
N ARG A 194 6.90 25.16 -1.84
CA ARG A 194 7.31 26.39 -2.53
C ARG A 194 8.37 26.07 -3.59
N ASN A 195 8.34 26.83 -4.69
CA ASN A 195 9.39 26.81 -5.73
C ASN A 195 9.70 25.38 -6.23
N ILE A 196 8.67 24.58 -6.53
CA ILE A 196 8.88 23.26 -7.14
C ILE A 196 9.23 23.48 -8.60
N PRO A 197 10.36 22.92 -9.07
CA PRO A 197 10.74 23.07 -10.48
C PRO A 197 9.63 22.53 -11.40
N PRO A 198 9.31 23.24 -12.49
CA PRO A 198 8.39 22.71 -13.48
C PRO A 198 8.94 21.43 -14.10
N LEU A 199 8.03 20.58 -14.55
CA LEU A 199 8.39 19.35 -15.25
C LEU A 199 9.21 19.69 -16.51
N PRO A 200 10.35 19.02 -16.73
CA PRO A 200 10.98 19.07 -18.04
C PRO A 200 10.02 18.51 -19.08
N PRO A 201 9.95 19.10 -20.29
CA PRO A 201 9.10 18.56 -21.35
C PRO A 201 9.50 17.12 -21.65
N SER A 202 8.60 16.18 -21.38
CA SER A 202 8.81 14.78 -21.71
C SER A 202 8.61 14.58 -23.21
N PRO A 203 9.53 13.90 -23.92
CA PRO A 203 9.32 13.58 -25.31
C PRO A 203 8.05 12.73 -25.47
N PRO A 204 7.32 12.84 -26.60
CA PRO A 204 6.12 12.07 -26.85
C PRO A 204 6.47 10.58 -26.98
N GLN A 205 6.49 9.86 -25.88
CA GLN A 205 6.70 8.42 -25.88
C GLN A 205 5.35 7.72 -26.09
N ARG A 206 5.32 6.74 -26.97
CA ARG A 206 4.18 5.81 -27.11
C ARG A 206 4.16 4.90 -25.87
N ILE A 207 3.42 5.33 -24.84
CA ILE A 207 3.34 4.65 -23.52
C ILE A 207 3.00 3.17 -23.67
N LEU A 208 2.05 2.85 -24.57
CA LEU A 208 1.68 1.46 -24.84
C LEU A 208 2.85 0.63 -25.36
N GLY A 209 3.63 1.14 -26.31
CA GLY A 209 4.81 0.45 -26.84
C GLY A 209 5.87 0.23 -25.77
N TYR A 210 6.10 1.24 -24.96
CA TYR A 210 7.08 1.19 -23.86
C TYR A 210 6.71 0.15 -22.77
N THR A 211 5.42 0.05 -22.45
CA THR A 211 4.90 -0.93 -21.50
C THR A 211 4.96 -2.34 -22.08
N ILE A 212 4.55 -2.54 -23.35
CA ILE A 212 4.59 -3.84 -24.04
C ILE A 212 6.01 -4.35 -24.14
N ASP A 213 6.98 -3.49 -24.46
CA ASP A 213 8.40 -3.89 -24.52
C ASP A 213 8.93 -4.33 -23.15
N GLY A 214 8.50 -3.66 -22.07
CA GLY A 214 8.82 -4.07 -20.70
C GLY A 214 8.26 -5.45 -20.36
N TYR A 215 6.99 -5.72 -20.70
CA TYR A 215 6.37 -7.04 -20.53
C TYR A 215 7.06 -8.12 -21.35
N ALA A 216 7.34 -7.86 -22.62
CA ALA A 216 8.01 -8.81 -23.51
C ALA A 216 9.42 -9.18 -22.99
N TYR A 217 10.16 -8.19 -22.49
CA TYR A 217 11.47 -8.42 -21.87
C TYR A 217 11.36 -9.25 -20.58
N ALA A 218 10.45 -8.89 -19.69
CA ALA A 218 10.27 -9.58 -18.41
C ALA A 218 9.86 -11.05 -18.61
N ILE A 219 8.94 -11.32 -19.54
CA ILE A 219 8.48 -12.69 -19.83
C ILE A 219 9.57 -13.53 -20.53
N ARG A 220 10.33 -12.93 -21.44
CA ARG A 220 11.39 -13.64 -22.18
C ARG A 220 12.65 -13.89 -21.36
N HIS A 221 12.86 -13.13 -20.28
CA HIS A 221 14.04 -13.33 -19.44
C HIS A 221 13.81 -14.51 -18.47
N PRO A 222 14.63 -15.58 -18.54
CA PRO A 222 14.36 -16.85 -17.86
C PRO A 222 14.28 -16.74 -16.32
N GLY A 223 14.99 -15.77 -15.71
CA GLY A 223 14.94 -15.55 -14.25
C GLY A 223 13.88 -14.55 -13.81
N ILE A 224 13.73 -13.44 -14.56
CA ILE A 224 12.81 -12.35 -14.17
C ILE A 224 11.35 -12.79 -14.32
N GLY A 225 11.01 -13.46 -15.42
CA GLY A 225 9.64 -13.93 -15.68
C GLY A 225 9.13 -14.88 -14.60
N GLN A 226 9.95 -15.82 -14.16
CA GLN A 226 9.59 -16.77 -13.10
C GLN A 226 9.36 -16.06 -11.75
N ILE A 227 10.24 -15.11 -11.38
CA ILE A 227 10.10 -14.33 -10.14
C ILE A 227 8.84 -13.46 -10.20
N MET A 228 8.57 -12.80 -11.32
CA MET A 228 7.37 -11.98 -11.49
C MET A 228 6.10 -12.82 -11.46
N LEU A 229 6.10 -14.00 -12.06
CA LEU A 229 4.96 -14.93 -12.00
C LEU A 229 4.70 -15.38 -10.56
N LEU A 230 5.75 -15.84 -9.86
CA LEU A 230 5.64 -16.24 -8.45
C LEU A 230 5.13 -15.09 -7.58
N PHE A 231 5.66 -13.89 -7.79
CA PHE A 231 5.25 -12.70 -7.05
C PHE A 231 3.79 -12.32 -7.35
N THR A 232 3.36 -12.37 -8.61
CA THR A 232 1.98 -12.12 -9.02
C THR A 232 1.02 -13.12 -8.39
N LEU A 233 1.32 -14.42 -8.45
CA LEU A 233 0.50 -15.46 -7.83
C LEU A 233 0.43 -15.28 -6.31
N THR A 234 1.56 -14.99 -5.67
CA THR A 234 1.60 -14.72 -4.23
C THR A 234 0.81 -13.46 -3.87
N ALA A 235 0.94 -12.39 -4.65
CA ALA A 235 0.22 -11.15 -4.41
C ALA A 235 -1.30 -11.33 -4.55
N LEU A 236 -1.76 -12.05 -5.56
CA LEU A 236 -3.19 -12.36 -5.77
C LEU A 236 -3.75 -13.20 -4.61
N SER A 237 -3.03 -14.24 -4.19
CA SER A 237 -3.47 -15.14 -3.11
C SER A 237 -3.45 -14.45 -1.74
N VAL A 238 -2.38 -13.74 -1.42
CA VAL A 238 -2.15 -13.18 -0.08
C VAL A 238 -2.89 -11.86 0.12
N ARG A 239 -3.04 -11.05 -0.92
CA ARG A 239 -3.72 -9.76 -0.81
C ARG A 239 -5.21 -9.94 -0.53
N GLY A 240 -5.88 -10.87 -1.24
CA GLY A 240 -7.28 -11.20 -1.01
C GLY A 240 -7.54 -11.81 0.37
N PHE A 241 -6.58 -12.54 0.92
CA PHE A 241 -6.69 -13.15 2.23
C PHE A 241 -6.80 -12.13 3.38
N VAL A 242 -6.01 -11.06 3.35
CA VAL A 242 -6.08 -9.99 4.38
C VAL A 242 -7.43 -9.27 4.38
N ASP A 243 -8.04 -9.13 3.22
CA ASP A 243 -9.36 -8.50 3.09
C ASP A 243 -10.50 -9.37 3.67
N LEU A 244 -10.25 -10.67 3.94
CA LEU A 244 -11.19 -11.58 4.62
C LEU A 244 -11.09 -11.55 6.16
N PHE A 245 -10.11 -10.87 6.75
CA PHE A 245 -9.93 -10.83 8.22
C PHE A 245 -11.17 -10.42 9.01
N PRO A 246 -12.03 -9.48 8.56
CA PRO A 246 -13.27 -9.18 9.26
C PRO A 246 -14.18 -10.41 9.45
N GLY A 247 -14.36 -11.21 8.39
CA GLY A 247 -15.14 -12.44 8.45
C GLY A 247 -14.52 -13.50 9.38
N PHE A 248 -13.21 -13.68 9.35
CA PHE A 248 -12.51 -14.57 10.28
C PHE A 248 -12.63 -14.11 11.73
N ALA A 249 -12.43 -12.81 11.99
CA ALA A 249 -12.49 -12.26 13.33
C ALA A 249 -13.86 -12.44 13.98
N ASP A 250 -14.92 -12.26 13.21
CA ASP A 250 -16.29 -12.30 13.69
C ASP A 250 -16.91 -13.70 13.60
N ALA A 251 -17.00 -14.28 12.39
CA ALA A 251 -17.74 -15.54 12.18
C ALA A 251 -16.95 -16.78 12.65
N VAL A 252 -15.60 -16.80 12.49
CA VAL A 252 -14.81 -18.01 12.83
C VAL A 252 -14.32 -17.96 14.26
N PHE A 253 -13.70 -16.84 14.66
CA PHE A 253 -13.07 -16.72 15.98
C PHE A 253 -13.97 -16.08 17.03
N GLN A 254 -15.11 -15.51 16.64
CA GLN A 254 -16.11 -14.88 17.53
C GLN A 254 -15.49 -13.82 18.45
N ARG A 255 -14.52 -13.04 17.94
CA ARG A 255 -13.77 -12.01 18.67
C ARG A 255 -14.09 -10.59 18.20
N GLY A 256 -14.99 -10.44 17.21
CA GLY A 256 -15.45 -9.16 16.71
C GLY A 256 -14.32 -8.18 16.32
N PRO A 257 -14.52 -6.86 16.55
CA PRO A 257 -13.54 -5.84 16.18
C PRO A 257 -12.18 -5.97 16.87
N GLN A 258 -12.16 -6.43 18.13
CA GLN A 258 -10.92 -6.67 18.86
C GLN A 258 -10.12 -7.81 18.23
N GLY A 259 -10.81 -8.87 17.78
CA GLY A 259 -10.19 -9.95 17.02
C GLY A 259 -9.53 -9.44 15.75
N LEU A 260 -10.24 -8.61 14.98
CA LEU A 260 -9.69 -7.99 13.77
C LEU A 260 -8.45 -7.15 14.07
N ALA A 261 -8.48 -6.35 15.14
CA ALA A 261 -7.33 -5.54 15.56
C ALA A 261 -6.08 -6.39 15.80
N TRP A 262 -6.21 -7.49 16.52
CA TRP A 262 -5.07 -8.37 16.80
C TRP A 262 -4.61 -9.15 15.58
N LEU A 263 -5.52 -9.63 14.71
CA LEU A 263 -5.15 -10.30 13.45
C LEU A 263 -4.29 -9.37 12.57
N THR A 264 -4.72 -8.12 12.41
CA THR A 264 -4.00 -7.13 11.61
C THR A 264 -2.68 -6.69 12.28
N ALA A 265 -2.70 -6.44 13.59
CA ALA A 265 -1.52 -6.04 14.34
C ALA A 265 -0.44 -7.13 14.34
N THR A 266 -0.82 -8.39 14.56
CA THR A 266 0.13 -9.52 14.59
C THR A 266 0.77 -9.74 13.23
N THR A 267 0.01 -9.65 12.13
CA THR A 267 0.55 -9.68 10.77
C THR A 267 1.57 -8.56 10.57
N GLY A 268 1.24 -7.35 11.08
CA GLY A 268 2.11 -6.18 11.04
C GLY A 268 3.41 -6.36 11.83
N ILE A 269 3.32 -6.89 13.06
CA ILE A 269 4.49 -7.18 13.90
C ILE A 269 5.40 -8.20 13.21
N GLY A 270 4.84 -9.28 12.66
CA GLY A 270 5.59 -10.25 11.88
C GLY A 270 6.36 -9.61 10.72
N ALA A 271 5.69 -8.74 9.96
CA ALA A 271 6.32 -8.03 8.85
C ALA A 271 7.42 -7.04 9.34
N MET A 272 7.22 -6.35 10.47
CA MET A 272 8.23 -5.46 11.04
C MET A 272 9.49 -6.25 11.46
N VAL A 273 9.31 -7.38 12.13
CA VAL A 273 10.42 -8.27 12.51
C VAL A 273 11.14 -8.80 11.26
N GLY A 274 10.40 -9.22 10.23
CA GLY A 274 10.96 -9.66 8.96
C GLY A 274 11.75 -8.57 8.24
N GLY A 275 11.24 -7.34 8.23
CA GLY A 275 11.94 -6.18 7.67
C GLY A 275 13.26 -5.89 8.40
N MET A 276 13.24 -5.87 9.75
CA MET A 276 14.45 -5.68 10.55
C MET A 276 15.48 -6.82 10.35
N TRP A 277 14.99 -8.03 10.18
CA TRP A 277 15.86 -9.17 9.88
C TRP A 277 16.53 -9.00 8.51
N MET A 278 15.80 -8.54 7.50
CA MET A 278 16.33 -8.28 6.17
C MET A 278 17.40 -7.17 6.15
N VAL A 279 17.26 -6.12 6.98
CA VAL A 279 18.29 -5.06 7.11
C VAL A 279 19.63 -5.59 7.61
N ARG A 280 19.62 -6.63 8.45
CA ARG A 280 20.85 -7.26 8.98
C ARG A 280 21.52 -8.21 8.01
N ARG A 281 20.86 -8.48 6.87
CA ARG A 281 21.38 -9.40 5.87
C ARG A 281 22.16 -8.63 4.80
N ASP A 282 23.43 -8.96 4.65
CA ASP A 282 24.29 -8.41 3.61
C ASP A 282 24.24 -9.22 2.31
N GLY A 283 24.18 -8.50 1.18
CA GLY A 283 24.37 -9.04 -0.16
C GLY A 283 23.18 -9.75 -0.79
N ILE A 284 23.38 -10.16 -2.04
CA ILE A 284 22.37 -10.79 -2.90
C ILE A 284 22.42 -12.31 -2.91
N ARG A 285 23.45 -12.91 -2.27
CA ARG A 285 23.60 -14.38 -2.27
C ARG A 285 22.45 -15.05 -1.53
N GLY A 286 21.86 -16.06 -2.18
CA GLY A 286 20.77 -16.86 -1.60
C GLY A 286 19.40 -16.16 -1.55
N LEU A 287 19.21 -15.02 -2.20
CA LEU A 287 17.89 -14.34 -2.27
C LEU A 287 16.84 -15.21 -2.94
N THR A 288 17.20 -15.95 -3.99
CA THR A 288 16.28 -16.88 -4.68
C THR A 288 15.77 -17.96 -3.73
N ASN A 289 16.68 -18.61 -2.97
CA ASN A 289 16.30 -19.61 -2.00
C ASN A 289 15.42 -19.03 -0.89
N LEU A 290 15.72 -17.80 -0.44
CA LEU A 290 14.92 -17.09 0.54
C LEU A 290 13.50 -16.79 0.00
N ILE A 291 13.37 -16.34 -1.25
CA ILE A 291 12.07 -16.11 -1.88
C ILE A 291 11.25 -17.39 -1.88
N VAL A 292 11.83 -18.51 -2.29
CA VAL A 292 11.13 -19.80 -2.34
C VAL A 292 10.72 -20.27 -0.94
N THR A 293 11.66 -20.30 -0.01
CA THR A 293 11.40 -20.82 1.36
C THR A 293 10.40 -19.96 2.10
N HIS A 294 10.50 -18.63 2.02
CA HIS A 294 9.56 -17.74 2.71
C HIS A 294 8.20 -17.67 2.02
N THR A 295 8.11 -17.87 0.70
CA THR A 295 6.82 -18.07 0.04
C THR A 295 6.12 -19.33 0.52
N LEU A 296 6.85 -20.42 0.72
CA LEU A 296 6.32 -21.65 1.32
C LEU A 296 5.85 -21.41 2.77
N VAL A 297 6.64 -20.66 3.56
CA VAL A 297 6.23 -20.27 4.93
C VAL A 297 4.92 -19.48 4.90
N VAL A 298 4.77 -18.51 3.99
CA VAL A 298 3.53 -17.75 3.83
C VAL A 298 2.38 -18.68 3.48
N GLY A 299 2.54 -19.55 2.47
CA GLY A 299 1.51 -20.48 2.05
C GLY A 299 1.07 -21.41 3.18
N LEU A 300 2.03 -22.03 3.89
CA LEU A 300 1.74 -22.89 5.03
C LEU A 300 1.05 -22.13 6.17
N SER A 301 1.51 -20.93 6.47
CA SER A 301 0.91 -20.09 7.50
C SER A 301 -0.54 -19.73 7.17
N ILE A 302 -0.85 -19.39 5.91
CA ILE A 302 -2.21 -19.12 5.48
C ILE A 302 -3.08 -20.39 5.57
N LEU A 303 -2.57 -21.56 5.20
CA LEU A 303 -3.28 -22.84 5.32
C LEU A 303 -3.58 -23.16 6.79
N VAL A 304 -2.60 -23.01 7.69
CA VAL A 304 -2.77 -23.21 9.14
C VAL A 304 -3.82 -22.24 9.69
N PHE A 305 -3.75 -20.96 9.31
CA PHE A 305 -4.74 -19.97 9.71
C PHE A 305 -6.14 -20.34 9.24
N ALA A 306 -6.30 -20.68 7.96
CA ALA A 306 -7.61 -20.98 7.36
C ALA A 306 -8.24 -22.28 7.93
N ALA A 307 -7.40 -23.27 8.27
CA ALA A 307 -7.85 -24.54 8.87
C ALA A 307 -8.13 -24.43 10.37
N SER A 308 -7.54 -23.42 11.06
CA SER A 308 -7.63 -23.31 12.51
C SER A 308 -8.92 -22.63 12.95
N ARG A 309 -9.56 -23.21 13.97
CA ARG A 309 -10.62 -22.56 14.76
C ARG A 309 -10.08 -21.95 16.06
N ASN A 310 -8.82 -22.18 16.36
CA ASN A 310 -8.17 -21.63 17.55
C ASN A 310 -7.54 -20.27 17.20
N TYR A 311 -8.04 -19.23 17.86
CA TYR A 311 -7.59 -17.85 17.65
C TYR A 311 -6.08 -17.64 17.86
N TRP A 312 -5.51 -18.25 18.90
CA TRP A 312 -4.09 -18.10 19.22
C TRP A 312 -3.18 -18.76 18.17
N ILE A 313 -3.57 -19.93 17.65
CA ILE A 313 -2.87 -20.57 16.53
C ILE A 313 -2.96 -19.65 15.30
N GLY A 314 -4.13 -19.04 15.07
CA GLY A 314 -4.33 -18.07 14.01
C GLY A 314 -3.37 -16.87 14.12
N LEU A 315 -3.20 -16.30 15.30
CA LEU A 315 -2.25 -15.19 15.53
C LEU A 315 -0.80 -15.61 15.22
N VAL A 316 -0.36 -16.78 15.73
CA VAL A 316 0.99 -17.27 15.45
C VAL A 316 1.20 -17.50 13.95
N ALA A 317 0.24 -18.09 13.27
CA ALA A 317 0.29 -18.28 11.83
C ALA A 317 0.41 -16.95 11.08
N LEU A 318 -0.38 -15.93 11.47
CA LEU A 318 -0.34 -14.61 10.87
C LEU A 318 0.97 -13.85 11.13
N PHE A 319 1.61 -14.05 12.27
CA PHE A 319 2.95 -13.52 12.52
C PHE A 319 3.95 -14.04 11.48
N PHE A 320 3.98 -15.36 11.25
CA PHE A 320 4.87 -15.95 10.24
C PHE A 320 4.47 -15.60 8.81
N ALA A 321 3.17 -15.45 8.52
CA ALA A 321 2.70 -14.96 7.24
C ALA A 321 3.22 -13.53 6.97
N GLY A 322 3.07 -12.61 7.94
CA GLY A 322 3.56 -11.23 7.84
C GLY A 322 5.08 -11.17 7.67
N PHE A 323 5.82 -11.95 8.44
CA PHE A 323 7.27 -12.08 8.33
C PHE A 323 7.69 -12.55 6.94
N GLY A 324 7.09 -13.63 6.45
CA GLY A 324 7.39 -14.20 5.13
C GLY A 324 7.02 -13.27 3.98
N MET A 325 5.88 -12.56 4.08
CA MET A 325 5.44 -11.61 3.05
C MET A 325 6.44 -10.48 2.82
N ILE A 326 6.90 -9.83 3.90
CA ILE A 326 7.82 -8.69 3.76
C ILE A 326 9.21 -9.13 3.31
N THR A 327 9.70 -10.25 3.84
CA THR A 327 11.02 -10.78 3.48
C THR A 327 11.07 -11.24 2.02
N THR A 328 10.02 -11.93 1.54
CA THR A 328 9.86 -12.29 0.12
C THR A 328 9.78 -11.06 -0.76
N GLY A 329 8.98 -10.06 -0.38
CA GLY A 329 8.84 -8.81 -1.13
C GLY A 329 10.16 -8.06 -1.28
N ILE A 330 10.90 -7.85 -0.18
CA ILE A 330 12.20 -7.16 -0.20
C ILE A 330 13.20 -7.97 -1.03
N ALA A 331 13.27 -9.28 -0.84
CA ALA A 331 14.20 -10.14 -1.57
C ALA A 331 13.92 -10.14 -3.08
N ALA A 332 12.65 -10.26 -3.48
CA ALA A 332 12.24 -10.24 -4.88
C ALA A 332 12.54 -8.88 -5.53
N GLN A 333 12.20 -7.78 -4.85
CA GLN A 333 12.51 -6.43 -5.31
C GLN A 333 14.02 -6.22 -5.50
N THR A 334 14.81 -6.62 -4.53
CA THR A 334 16.28 -6.50 -4.59
C THR A 334 16.85 -7.34 -5.74
N LEU A 335 16.38 -8.56 -5.90
CA LEU A 335 16.86 -9.46 -6.96
C LEU A 335 16.51 -8.91 -8.34
N VAL A 336 15.27 -8.47 -8.57
CA VAL A 336 14.84 -7.85 -9.83
C VAL A 336 15.66 -6.59 -10.12
N GLN A 337 15.86 -5.70 -9.15
CA GLN A 337 16.65 -4.48 -9.32
C GLN A 337 18.12 -4.75 -9.67
N THR A 338 18.66 -5.88 -9.22
CA THR A 338 20.08 -6.24 -9.44
C THR A 338 20.30 -6.97 -10.77
N VAL A 339 19.34 -7.81 -11.18
CA VAL A 339 19.46 -8.65 -12.38
C VAL A 339 19.04 -7.92 -13.65
N VAL A 340 18.15 -6.94 -13.55
CA VAL A 340 17.64 -6.19 -14.71
C VAL A 340 18.68 -5.21 -15.25
N ASP A 341 18.86 -5.19 -16.57
CA ASP A 341 19.70 -4.23 -17.27
C ASP A 341 19.35 -2.78 -16.85
N PRO A 342 20.35 -1.90 -16.59
CA PRO A 342 20.11 -0.53 -16.16
C PRO A 342 19.12 0.25 -17.03
N ASP A 343 19.20 0.09 -18.36
CA ASP A 343 18.35 0.78 -19.35
C ASP A 343 16.89 0.31 -19.33
N ARG A 344 16.61 -0.86 -18.78
CA ARG A 344 15.28 -1.48 -18.71
C ARG A 344 14.73 -1.54 -17.29
N ARG A 345 15.54 -1.18 -16.28
CA ARG A 345 15.17 -1.27 -14.86
C ARG A 345 13.88 -0.53 -14.55
N GLY A 346 13.73 0.70 -15.05
CA GLY A 346 12.50 1.48 -14.84
C GLY A 346 11.26 0.81 -15.39
N ARG A 347 11.37 0.16 -16.56
CA ARG A 347 10.25 -0.56 -17.21
C ARG A 347 9.82 -1.78 -16.40
N VAL A 348 10.78 -2.60 -16.01
CA VAL A 348 10.52 -3.83 -15.25
C VAL A 348 10.02 -3.50 -13.84
N MET A 349 10.57 -2.47 -13.19
CA MET A 349 10.09 -2.01 -11.88
C MET A 349 8.69 -1.38 -11.94
N GLY A 350 8.31 -0.79 -13.06
CA GLY A 350 6.94 -0.33 -13.29
C GLY A 350 5.92 -1.46 -13.43
N LEU A 351 6.36 -2.65 -13.86
CA LEU A 351 5.53 -3.86 -13.92
C LEU A 351 5.41 -4.54 -12.56
N TYR A 352 6.50 -4.56 -11.78
CA TYR A 352 6.56 -5.09 -10.42
C TYR A 352 5.65 -4.30 -9.46
#